data_8f728bb53e547d95d5e1ba680110303f
#
_entry.id   8f728bb53e547d95d5e1ba680110303f
#
_cell.length_a   1.000
_cell.length_b   1.000
_cell.length_c   1.000
_cell.angle_alpha   90.00
_cell.angle_beta   90.00
_cell.angle_gamma   90.00
#
_symmetry.space_group_name_H-M   'P 1'
#
loop_
_entity.id
_entity.type
_entity.pdbx_description
1 polymer ?
#
loop_
_entity_poly.entity_id
_entity_poly.type
_entity_poly.pdbx_seq_one_letter_code
_entity_poly.pdbx_strand_id
1 'polypeptide(L)'
;MPFPASFRPFTVYEAEATALRWYEHSLVPGLLQTGGYARAVLSTRPNSTEDEIEELVAARMARQEVLVREDPPSPLLYVLLDEGVLHRPVAMPEVMRDQVTHLVGLSQRHGVTIQVVPYTAGGHSGLLGAFIIAEIGDVPGIVFIEDACGGRVSEDAALVSQAMRNFDDLRSEALQRGVSRDVMEKVAEEWT
;
A
#
# COMPACT_ATOMS: atom_id res chain seq x y z
N MET A 1 14.20 -15.62 4.82
CA MET A 1 13.71 -15.02 3.58
C MET A 1 12.62 -14.01 3.90
N PRO A 2 12.77 -12.70 3.52
CA PRO A 2 12.06 -11.58 4.14
C PRO A 2 10.57 -11.38 3.77
N PHE A 3 10.02 -12.10 2.79
CA PHE A 3 8.62 -11.96 2.38
C PHE A 3 7.87 -13.29 2.39
N PRO A 4 6.53 -13.29 2.56
CA PRO A 4 5.72 -14.48 2.31
C PRO A 4 6.05 -15.06 0.92
N ALA A 5 6.10 -16.38 0.80
CA ALA A 5 6.46 -17.04 -0.45
C ALA A 5 5.54 -16.63 -1.62
N SER A 6 4.27 -16.34 -1.32
CA SER A 6 3.26 -15.85 -2.28
C SER A 6 3.51 -14.43 -2.78
N PHE A 7 4.20 -13.59 -2.00
CA PHE A 7 4.47 -12.20 -2.37
C PHE A 7 5.79 -12.02 -3.14
N ARG A 8 6.71 -12.98 -3.05
CA ARG A 8 8.00 -12.91 -3.77
C ARG A 8 7.88 -12.75 -5.27
N PRO A 9 7.01 -13.49 -5.97
CA PRO A 9 6.81 -13.28 -7.39
C PRO A 9 6.40 -11.84 -7.69
N PHE A 10 5.55 -11.22 -6.85
CA PHE A 10 5.08 -9.86 -7.07
C PHE A 10 6.20 -8.80 -6.94
N THR A 11 7.17 -8.98 -6.05
CA THR A 11 8.28 -8.02 -5.90
C THR A 11 9.16 -7.90 -7.15
N VAL A 12 9.21 -8.92 -7.99
CA VAL A 12 9.90 -8.86 -9.29
C VAL A 12 9.14 -7.92 -10.23
N TYR A 13 7.83 -8.09 -10.34
CA TYR A 13 6.99 -7.23 -11.17
C TYR A 13 6.94 -5.78 -10.66
N GLU A 14 6.92 -5.59 -9.35
CA GLU A 14 7.02 -4.27 -8.72
C GLU A 14 8.33 -3.56 -9.11
N ALA A 15 9.43 -4.30 -9.17
CA ALA A 15 10.72 -3.76 -9.58
C ALA A 15 10.76 -3.36 -11.07
N GLU A 16 9.95 -3.94 -11.92
CA GLU A 16 9.87 -3.66 -13.36
C GLU A 16 8.73 -2.69 -13.72
N ALA A 17 7.83 -2.42 -12.75
CA ALA A 17 6.64 -1.62 -12.98
C ALA A 17 6.96 -0.19 -13.41
N THR A 18 6.17 0.31 -14.37
CA THR A 18 6.11 1.71 -14.78
C THR A 18 5.02 2.47 -14.03
N ALA A 19 3.97 1.75 -13.57
CA ALA A 19 2.96 2.27 -12.67
C ALA A 19 2.46 1.17 -11.71
N LEU A 20 2.12 1.58 -10.50
CA LEU A 20 1.49 0.74 -9.48
C LEU A 20 0.17 1.37 -9.06
N ARG A 21 -0.92 0.58 -9.11
CA ARG A 21 -2.22 0.95 -8.56
C ARG A 21 -2.49 0.05 -7.37
N TRP A 22 -2.62 0.63 -6.20
CA TRP A 22 -2.72 -0.10 -4.95
C TRP A 22 -3.96 0.34 -4.17
N TYR A 23 -4.83 -0.59 -3.86
CA TYR A 23 -5.92 -0.37 -2.92
C TYR A 23 -5.67 -1.16 -1.63
N GLU A 24 -5.83 -0.48 -0.50
CA GLU A 24 -5.73 -1.06 0.84
C GLU A 24 -6.90 -0.66 1.72
N HIS A 25 -7.45 -1.65 2.43
CA HIS A 25 -8.60 -1.46 3.32
C HIS A 25 -8.26 -1.68 4.81
N SER A 26 -7.08 -2.18 5.13
CA SER A 26 -6.73 -2.60 6.50
C SER A 26 -5.40 -2.05 7.02
N LEU A 27 -4.38 -1.98 6.19
CA LEU A 27 -3.03 -1.55 6.57
C LEU A 27 -2.48 -0.51 5.60
N VAL A 28 -1.48 0.24 6.03
CA VAL A 28 -0.71 1.08 5.12
C VAL A 28 0.08 0.19 4.17
N PRO A 29 0.09 0.45 2.84
CA PRO A 29 0.92 -0.28 1.87
C PRO A 29 2.38 -0.39 2.29
N GLY A 30 3.00 -1.56 2.10
CA GLY A 30 4.37 -1.80 2.56
C GLY A 30 5.41 -0.83 2.01
N LEU A 31 5.22 -0.30 0.80
CA LEU A 31 6.08 0.73 0.21
C LEU A 31 5.96 2.11 0.89
N LEU A 32 4.91 2.34 1.68
CA LEU A 32 4.62 3.62 2.34
C LEU A 32 4.76 3.55 3.87
N GLN A 33 5.22 2.40 4.41
CA GLN A 33 5.36 2.24 5.86
C GLN A 33 6.62 2.88 6.40
N THR A 34 6.53 3.50 7.58
CA THR A 34 7.70 3.82 8.41
C THR A 34 8.27 2.55 9.03
N GLY A 35 9.53 2.57 9.48
CA GLY A 35 10.15 1.43 10.16
C GLY A 35 9.40 1.02 11.42
N GLY A 36 8.90 1.98 12.20
CA GLY A 36 8.11 1.72 13.42
C GLY A 36 6.78 1.01 13.13
N TYR A 37 6.05 1.49 12.10
CA TYR A 37 4.79 0.88 11.67
C TYR A 37 5.03 -0.52 11.09
N ALA A 38 6.05 -0.67 10.24
CA ALA A 38 6.44 -1.95 9.67
C ALA A 38 6.78 -2.99 10.75
N ARG A 39 7.54 -2.59 11.79
CA ARG A 39 7.84 -3.43 12.94
C ARG A 39 6.56 -3.87 13.64
N ALA A 40 5.65 -2.95 13.96
CA ALA A 40 4.39 -3.28 14.63
C ALA A 40 3.58 -4.31 13.85
N VAL A 41 3.43 -4.13 12.53
CA VAL A 41 2.75 -5.09 11.65
C VAL A 41 3.47 -6.44 11.64
N LEU A 42 4.79 -6.45 11.49
CA LEU A 42 5.57 -7.69 11.35
C LEU A 42 5.67 -8.47 12.67
N SER A 43 5.62 -7.80 13.81
CA SER A 43 5.61 -8.41 15.15
C SER A 43 4.32 -9.21 15.43
N THR A 44 3.26 -9.03 14.63
CA THR A 44 2.06 -9.87 14.75
C THR A 44 2.24 -11.29 14.19
N ARG A 45 3.35 -11.56 13.51
CA ARG A 45 3.62 -12.89 12.92
C ARG A 45 3.90 -13.91 14.02
N PRO A 46 3.14 -15.02 14.06
CA PRO A 46 3.35 -16.05 15.06
C PRO A 46 4.74 -16.69 14.91
N ASN A 47 5.36 -16.99 16.03
CA ASN A 47 6.63 -17.71 16.14
C ASN A 47 7.86 -17.03 15.48
N SER A 48 7.81 -15.73 15.17
CA SER A 48 8.97 -14.98 14.71
C SER A 48 9.81 -14.53 15.91
N THR A 49 11.12 -14.66 15.78
CA THR A 49 12.08 -14.09 16.73
C THR A 49 12.28 -12.59 16.47
N GLU A 50 12.86 -11.87 17.43
CA GLU A 50 13.16 -10.44 17.28
C GLU A 50 14.12 -10.21 16.10
N ASP A 51 15.17 -11.05 15.96
CA ASP A 51 16.12 -10.95 14.85
C ASP A 51 15.44 -11.14 13.49
N GLU A 52 14.53 -12.11 13.38
CA GLU A 52 13.74 -12.31 12.16
C GLU A 52 12.84 -11.11 11.82
N ILE A 53 12.26 -10.48 12.85
CA ILE A 53 11.46 -9.26 12.67
C ILE A 53 12.33 -8.13 12.16
N GLU A 54 13.53 -7.93 12.74
CA GLU A 54 14.47 -6.91 12.27
C GLU A 54 14.89 -7.12 10.81
N GLU A 55 15.22 -8.35 10.43
CA GLU A 55 15.53 -8.68 9.04
C GLU A 55 14.37 -8.36 8.09
N LEU A 56 13.13 -8.66 8.51
CA LEU A 56 11.92 -8.36 7.73
C LEU A 56 11.68 -6.85 7.61
N VAL A 57 11.90 -6.09 8.68
CA VAL A 57 11.79 -4.62 8.67
C VAL A 57 12.84 -4.04 7.73
N ALA A 58 14.11 -4.45 7.88
CA ALA A 58 15.19 -3.98 7.02
C ALA A 58 14.91 -4.25 5.53
N ALA A 59 14.43 -5.46 5.21
CA ALA A 59 14.06 -5.82 3.85
C ALA A 59 12.87 -4.99 3.31
N ARG A 60 11.89 -4.66 4.18
CA ARG A 60 10.76 -3.79 3.80
C ARG A 60 11.21 -2.37 3.53
N MET A 61 12.12 -1.83 4.34
CA MET A 61 12.68 -0.49 4.13
C MET A 61 13.52 -0.44 2.85
N ALA A 62 14.40 -1.42 2.63
CA ALA A 62 15.21 -1.51 1.41
C ALA A 62 14.34 -1.57 0.13
N ARG A 63 13.20 -2.28 0.17
CA ARG A 63 12.27 -2.36 -0.96
C ARG A 63 11.71 -0.98 -1.38
N GLN A 64 11.64 -0.01 -0.47
CA GLN A 64 11.13 1.34 -0.76
C GLN A 64 12.05 2.14 -1.69
N GLU A 65 13.28 1.68 -1.94
CA GLU A 65 14.19 2.27 -2.93
C GLU A 65 13.55 2.33 -4.33
N VAL A 66 12.59 1.44 -4.64
CA VAL A 66 11.81 1.49 -5.88
C VAL A 66 11.12 2.84 -6.11
N LEU A 67 10.75 3.55 -5.05
CA LEU A 67 10.09 4.85 -5.12
C LEU A 67 11.03 6.04 -5.35
N VAL A 68 12.36 5.83 -5.29
CA VAL A 68 13.36 6.90 -5.38
C VAL A 68 14.45 6.61 -6.41
N ARG A 69 14.43 5.43 -7.03
CA ARG A 69 15.42 5.04 -8.02
C ARG A 69 15.31 5.93 -9.28
N GLU A 70 16.44 6.08 -9.96
CA GLU A 70 16.54 6.85 -11.21
C GLU A 70 16.59 5.93 -12.44
N ASP A 71 17.24 4.76 -12.31
CA ASP A 71 17.40 3.78 -13.38
C ASP A 71 17.10 2.34 -12.87
N PRO A 72 16.05 1.69 -13.38
CA PRO A 72 14.97 2.26 -14.18
C PRO A 72 14.20 3.33 -13.40
N PRO A 73 13.49 4.25 -14.05
CA PRO A 73 12.76 5.31 -13.36
C PRO A 73 11.76 4.77 -12.32
N SER A 74 11.56 5.51 -11.26
CA SER A 74 10.53 5.17 -10.25
C SER A 74 9.15 5.03 -10.89
N PRO A 75 8.34 4.03 -10.53
CA PRO A 75 6.98 3.88 -11.04
C PRO A 75 6.08 5.04 -10.59
N LEU A 76 5.08 5.36 -11.40
CA LEU A 76 3.96 6.17 -10.93
C LEU A 76 3.18 5.36 -9.89
N LEU A 77 2.96 5.93 -8.71
CA LEU A 77 2.27 5.26 -7.61
C LEU A 77 0.90 5.91 -7.36
N TYR A 78 -0.16 5.12 -7.54
CA TYR A 78 -1.54 5.50 -7.26
C TYR A 78 -2.05 4.62 -6.11
N VAL A 79 -2.29 5.22 -4.96
CA VAL A 79 -2.77 4.52 -3.76
C VAL A 79 -4.14 5.04 -3.37
N LEU A 80 -5.05 4.12 -3.17
CA LEU A 80 -6.34 4.35 -2.54
C LEU A 80 -6.33 3.68 -1.17
N LEU A 81 -6.51 4.46 -0.11
CA LEU A 81 -6.60 3.97 1.26
C LEU A 81 -8.04 4.09 1.74
N ASP A 82 -8.63 3.01 2.23
CA ASP A 82 -9.82 3.12 3.05
C ASP A 82 -9.52 4.00 4.28
N GLU A 83 -10.45 4.89 4.64
CA GLU A 83 -10.26 5.80 5.78
C GLU A 83 -9.93 5.04 7.07
N GLY A 84 -10.47 3.82 7.24
CA GLY A 84 -10.19 2.95 8.37
C GLY A 84 -8.72 2.61 8.57
N VAL A 85 -7.91 2.64 7.49
CA VAL A 85 -6.45 2.43 7.58
C VAL A 85 -5.78 3.49 8.44
N LEU A 86 -6.24 4.74 8.36
CA LEU A 86 -5.66 5.87 9.09
C LEU A 86 -5.98 5.84 10.59
N HIS A 87 -7.11 5.23 10.95
CA HIS A 87 -7.63 5.19 12.32
C HIS A 87 -7.39 3.86 13.05
N ARG A 88 -6.90 2.83 12.34
CA ARG A 88 -6.63 1.52 12.97
C ARG A 88 -5.41 1.61 13.90
N PRO A 89 -5.54 1.30 15.20
CA PRO A 89 -4.43 1.35 16.16
C PRO A 89 -3.50 0.13 15.97
N VAL A 90 -2.69 0.15 14.93
CA VAL A 90 -1.71 -0.92 14.62
C VAL A 90 -0.52 -0.87 15.59
N ALA A 91 -0.18 0.33 16.06
CA ALA A 91 0.95 0.59 16.93
C ALA A 91 0.59 1.62 18.00
N MET A 92 1.57 2.01 18.83
CA MET A 92 1.43 3.10 19.80
C MET A 92 1.12 4.42 19.07
N PRO A 93 0.39 5.36 19.72
CA PRO A 93 -0.06 6.60 19.07
C PRO A 93 1.05 7.38 18.37
N GLU A 94 2.24 7.46 18.96
CA GLU A 94 3.37 8.17 18.37
C GLU A 94 3.80 7.55 17.03
N VAL A 95 3.81 6.22 16.94
CA VAL A 95 4.15 5.50 15.70
C VAL A 95 3.07 5.69 14.64
N MET A 96 1.79 5.71 15.07
CA MET A 96 0.67 5.98 14.16
C MET A 96 0.73 7.40 13.62
N ARG A 97 0.98 8.40 14.49
CA ARG A 97 1.19 9.80 14.09
C ARG A 97 2.32 9.92 13.07
N ASP A 98 3.49 9.34 13.36
CA ASP A 98 4.64 9.37 12.48
C ASP A 98 4.32 8.73 11.13
N GLN A 99 3.58 7.62 11.13
CA GLN A 99 3.14 6.93 9.91
C GLN A 99 2.21 7.81 9.08
N VAL A 100 1.20 8.42 9.66
CA VAL A 100 0.25 9.26 8.92
C VAL A 100 0.94 10.54 8.43
N THR A 101 1.80 11.15 9.25
CA THR A 101 2.63 12.29 8.84
C THR A 101 3.55 11.93 7.66
N HIS A 102 4.11 10.72 7.65
CA HIS A 102 4.91 10.21 6.53
C HIS A 102 4.08 10.11 5.25
N LEU A 103 2.82 9.62 5.32
CA LEU A 103 1.91 9.58 4.17
C LEU A 103 1.63 10.98 3.61
N VAL A 104 1.44 11.98 4.47
CA VAL A 104 1.29 13.39 4.06
C VAL A 104 2.51 13.83 3.25
N GLY A 105 3.72 13.60 3.75
CA GLY A 105 4.96 13.93 3.05
C GLY A 105 5.09 13.22 1.70
N LEU A 106 4.78 11.93 1.64
CA LEU A 106 4.80 11.16 0.40
C LEU A 106 3.78 11.64 -0.62
N SER A 107 2.59 12.09 -0.18
CA SER A 107 1.53 12.60 -1.06
C SER A 107 1.92 13.87 -1.82
N GLN A 108 2.95 14.57 -1.38
CA GLN A 108 3.49 15.78 -2.00
C GLN A 108 4.58 15.48 -3.05
N ARG A 109 5.08 14.24 -3.10
CA ARG A 109 6.12 13.87 -4.04
C ARG A 109 5.58 13.72 -5.46
N HIS A 110 6.40 14.11 -6.44
CA HIS A 110 6.11 13.83 -7.85
C HIS A 110 5.99 12.30 -8.07
N GLY A 111 5.02 11.90 -8.88
CA GLY A 111 4.79 10.49 -9.20
C GLY A 111 4.00 9.71 -8.14
N VAL A 112 3.73 10.28 -6.96
CA VAL A 112 2.95 9.65 -5.90
C VAL A 112 1.59 10.33 -5.76
N THR A 113 0.54 9.52 -5.81
CA THR A 113 -0.84 9.94 -5.55
C THR A 113 -1.41 9.08 -4.44
N ILE A 114 -1.82 9.70 -3.34
CA ILE A 114 -2.53 9.03 -2.24
C ILE A 114 -3.90 9.68 -2.11
N GLN A 115 -4.95 8.87 -2.17
CA GLN A 115 -6.32 9.31 -1.98
C GLN A 115 -7.01 8.43 -0.93
N VAL A 116 -7.90 9.03 -0.16
CA VAL A 116 -8.67 8.36 0.89
C VAL A 116 -10.06 8.04 0.37
N VAL A 117 -10.48 6.80 0.49
CA VAL A 117 -11.88 6.38 0.30
C VAL A 117 -12.57 6.59 1.66
N PRO A 118 -13.47 7.59 1.78
CA PRO A 118 -14.02 7.98 3.07
C PRO A 118 -15.08 6.99 3.55
N TYR A 119 -15.31 6.92 4.86
CA TYR A 119 -16.40 6.12 5.43
C TYR A 119 -17.77 6.46 4.82
N THR A 120 -17.95 7.69 4.34
CA THR A 120 -19.19 8.12 3.67
C THR A 120 -19.44 7.48 2.31
N ALA A 121 -18.41 6.82 1.72
CA ALA A 121 -18.59 6.00 0.52
C ALA A 121 -19.48 4.76 0.79
N GLY A 122 -19.60 4.36 2.07
CA GLY A 122 -20.47 3.24 2.45
C GLY A 122 -19.96 1.90 1.93
N GLY A 123 -20.85 1.11 1.31
CA GLY A 123 -20.48 -0.19 0.74
C GLY A 123 -19.85 -0.05 -0.63
N HIS A 124 -18.64 -0.54 -0.82
CA HIS A 124 -17.90 -0.53 -2.08
C HIS A 124 -17.10 -1.83 -2.30
N SER A 125 -16.66 -2.08 -3.54
CA SER A 125 -15.99 -3.33 -3.92
C SER A 125 -14.68 -3.57 -3.16
N GLY A 126 -14.01 -2.54 -2.69
CA GLY A 126 -12.77 -2.63 -1.92
C GLY A 126 -12.91 -3.33 -0.57
N LEU A 127 -14.10 -3.39 0.03
CA LEU A 127 -14.33 -4.12 1.27
C LEU A 127 -14.13 -5.65 1.13
N LEU A 128 -14.04 -6.16 -0.10
CA LEU A 128 -13.80 -7.56 -0.38
C LEU A 128 -12.31 -7.97 -0.29
N GLY A 129 -11.39 -7.01 -0.25
CA GLY A 129 -9.96 -7.29 -0.10
C GLY A 129 -9.06 -6.28 -0.79
N ALA A 130 -7.79 -6.27 -0.35
CA ALA A 130 -6.73 -5.46 -0.94
C ALA A 130 -6.23 -6.05 -2.25
N PHE A 131 -5.77 -5.20 -3.16
CA PHE A 131 -5.13 -5.63 -4.40
C PHE A 131 -4.14 -4.60 -4.93
N ILE A 132 -3.18 -5.10 -5.73
CA ILE A 132 -2.17 -4.27 -6.37
C ILE A 132 -2.15 -4.64 -7.86
N ILE A 133 -2.12 -3.63 -8.73
CA ILE A 133 -1.92 -3.81 -10.16
C ILE A 133 -0.57 -3.19 -10.52
N ALA A 134 0.32 -3.99 -11.12
CA ALA A 134 1.57 -3.53 -11.69
C ALA A 134 1.42 -3.41 -13.22
N GLU A 135 1.68 -2.24 -13.75
CA GLU A 135 1.76 -1.99 -15.19
C GLU A 135 3.23 -2.08 -15.62
N ILE A 136 3.54 -2.89 -16.64
CA ILE A 136 4.91 -3.13 -17.09
C ILE A 136 4.96 -2.86 -18.59
N GLY A 137 5.48 -1.70 -18.99
CA GLY A 137 5.56 -1.31 -20.39
C GLY A 137 4.20 -1.43 -21.12
N ASP A 138 4.23 -2.08 -22.30
CA ASP A 138 3.05 -2.25 -23.17
C ASP A 138 2.35 -3.62 -22.99
N VAL A 139 2.75 -4.42 -21.98
CA VAL A 139 2.13 -5.73 -21.74
C VAL A 139 0.92 -5.61 -20.80
N PRO A 140 -0.03 -6.56 -20.87
CA PRO A 140 -1.10 -6.61 -19.89
C PRO A 140 -0.53 -6.56 -18.47
N GLY A 141 -1.16 -5.77 -17.60
CA GLY A 141 -0.73 -5.64 -16.22
C GLY A 141 -0.80 -6.95 -15.45
N ILE A 142 -0.23 -6.94 -14.27
CA ILE A 142 -0.22 -8.07 -13.34
C ILE A 142 -0.97 -7.66 -12.10
N VAL A 143 -1.84 -8.53 -11.60
CA VAL A 143 -2.56 -8.26 -10.35
C VAL A 143 -2.06 -9.18 -9.23
N PHE A 144 -1.80 -8.60 -8.07
CA PHE A 144 -1.66 -9.30 -6.81
C PHE A 144 -2.93 -9.06 -5.99
N ILE A 145 -3.55 -10.14 -5.55
CA ILE A 145 -4.74 -10.12 -4.69
C ILE A 145 -4.33 -10.71 -3.36
N GLU A 146 -4.46 -9.93 -2.30
CA GLU A 146 -4.17 -10.38 -0.95
C GLU A 146 -5.34 -11.16 -0.37
N ASP A 147 -5.04 -12.25 0.33
CA ASP A 147 -6.01 -13.06 1.06
C ASP A 147 -5.44 -13.53 2.41
N ALA A 148 -6.28 -14.17 3.22
CA ALA A 148 -5.88 -14.65 4.55
C ALA A 148 -4.73 -15.70 4.55
N CYS A 149 -4.43 -16.29 3.40
CA CYS A 149 -3.37 -17.29 3.22
C CYS A 149 -2.08 -16.69 2.61
N GLY A 150 -2.07 -15.39 2.29
CA GLY A 150 -0.90 -14.68 1.79
C GLY A 150 -1.05 -14.05 0.41
N GLY A 151 -2.11 -14.39 -0.33
CA GLY A 151 -2.42 -13.80 -1.63
C GLY A 151 -1.79 -14.50 -2.83
N ARG A 152 -2.16 -14.05 -4.03
CA ARG A 152 -1.78 -14.64 -5.31
C ARG A 152 -1.48 -13.59 -6.37
N VAL A 153 -0.55 -13.91 -7.25
CA VAL A 153 -0.23 -13.15 -8.46
C VAL A 153 -0.98 -13.77 -9.64
N SER A 154 -1.50 -12.94 -10.54
CA SER A 154 -2.13 -13.38 -11.79
C SER A 154 -1.82 -12.44 -12.95
N GLU A 155 -1.54 -13.03 -14.10
CA GLU A 155 -1.39 -12.36 -15.41
C GLU A 155 -2.66 -12.54 -16.29
N ASP A 156 -3.73 -13.12 -15.74
CA ASP A 156 -4.99 -13.30 -16.46
C ASP A 156 -5.58 -11.95 -16.84
N ALA A 157 -5.68 -11.67 -18.13
CA ALA A 157 -6.14 -10.39 -18.66
C ALA A 157 -7.57 -10.04 -18.22
N ALA A 158 -8.45 -11.04 -18.01
CA ALA A 158 -9.81 -10.80 -17.54
C ALA A 158 -9.80 -10.36 -16.06
N LEU A 159 -8.95 -11.00 -15.25
CA LEU A 159 -8.81 -10.65 -13.83
C LEU A 159 -8.13 -9.28 -13.67
N VAL A 160 -7.08 -8.99 -14.44
CA VAL A 160 -6.43 -7.67 -14.46
C VAL A 160 -7.44 -6.59 -14.87
N SER A 161 -8.21 -6.81 -15.94
CA SER A 161 -9.25 -5.87 -16.37
C SER A 161 -10.33 -5.68 -15.32
N GLN A 162 -10.70 -6.71 -14.56
CA GLN A 162 -11.65 -6.59 -13.45
C GLN A 162 -11.06 -5.75 -12.32
N ALA A 163 -9.79 -5.99 -11.95
CA ALA A 163 -9.11 -5.21 -10.91
C ALA A 163 -8.99 -3.73 -11.31
N MET A 164 -8.69 -3.44 -12.59
CA MET A 164 -8.66 -2.06 -13.11
C MET A 164 -10.02 -1.37 -12.96
N ARG A 165 -11.11 -2.04 -13.35
CA ARG A 165 -12.48 -1.48 -13.17
C ARG A 165 -12.79 -1.23 -11.69
N ASN A 166 -12.45 -2.18 -10.81
CA ASN A 166 -12.65 -1.99 -9.36
C ASN A 166 -11.83 -0.80 -8.83
N PHE A 167 -10.59 -0.63 -9.32
CA PHE A 167 -9.77 0.51 -8.93
C PHE A 167 -10.37 1.84 -9.39
N ASP A 168 -10.88 1.91 -10.63
CA ASP A 168 -11.52 3.12 -11.17
C ASP A 168 -12.81 3.44 -10.42
N ASP A 169 -13.64 2.43 -10.09
CA ASP A 169 -14.85 2.61 -9.28
C ASP A 169 -14.48 3.15 -7.88
N LEU A 170 -13.52 2.55 -7.20
CA LEU A 170 -13.03 3.03 -5.89
C LEU A 170 -12.48 4.46 -5.97
N ARG A 171 -11.78 4.79 -7.05
CA ARG A 171 -11.23 6.12 -7.27
C ARG A 171 -12.32 7.17 -7.45
N SER A 172 -13.47 6.78 -8.00
CA SER A 172 -14.63 7.68 -8.15
C SER A 172 -15.27 8.04 -6.80
N GLU A 173 -15.16 7.15 -5.81
CA GLU A 173 -15.64 7.36 -4.43
C GLU A 173 -14.58 8.07 -3.55
N ALA A 174 -13.31 8.05 -3.96
CA ALA A 174 -12.21 8.61 -3.18
C ALA A 174 -12.23 10.15 -3.18
N LEU A 175 -11.82 10.71 -2.06
CA LEU A 175 -11.61 12.15 -1.92
C LEU A 175 -10.55 12.67 -2.91
N GLN A 176 -10.67 13.91 -3.33
CA GLN A 176 -9.66 14.59 -4.14
C GLN A 176 -8.32 14.63 -3.39
N ARG A 177 -7.20 14.68 -4.12
CA ARG A 177 -5.83 14.61 -3.57
C ARG A 177 -5.57 15.64 -2.45
N GLY A 178 -6.01 16.88 -2.62
CA GLY A 178 -5.88 17.93 -1.60
C GLY A 178 -6.68 17.60 -0.35
N VAL A 179 -7.95 17.23 -0.51
CA VAL A 179 -8.85 16.87 0.59
C VAL A 179 -8.36 15.62 1.32
N SER A 180 -7.85 14.62 0.58
CA SER A 180 -7.24 13.42 1.20
C SER A 180 -6.05 13.77 2.08
N ARG A 181 -5.22 14.73 1.65
CA ARG A 181 -4.10 15.22 2.45
C ARG A 181 -4.57 15.93 3.71
N ASP A 182 -5.56 16.82 3.60
CA ASP A 182 -6.13 17.53 4.75
C ASP A 182 -6.70 16.55 5.79
N VAL A 183 -7.36 15.46 5.31
CA VAL A 183 -7.84 14.37 6.19
C VAL A 183 -6.68 13.67 6.88
N MET A 184 -5.61 13.31 6.16
CA MET A 184 -4.43 12.67 6.76
C MET A 184 -3.74 13.59 7.78
N GLU A 185 -3.59 14.89 7.50
CA GLU A 185 -3.02 15.87 8.43
C GLU A 185 -3.84 15.92 9.74
N LYS A 186 -5.18 16.02 9.62
CA LYS A 186 -6.06 16.01 10.77
C LYS A 186 -5.96 14.72 11.60
N VAL A 187 -5.94 13.55 10.94
CA VAL A 187 -5.81 12.27 11.63
C VAL A 187 -4.44 12.16 12.33
N ALA A 188 -3.36 12.68 11.73
CA ALA A 188 -2.07 12.70 12.39
C ALA A 188 -2.10 13.50 13.71
N GLU A 189 -2.86 14.61 13.77
CA GLU A 189 -3.05 15.40 15.00
C GLU A 189 -3.89 14.68 16.06
N GLU A 190 -4.79 13.79 15.66
CA GLU A 190 -5.64 12.99 16.57
C GLU A 190 -4.83 11.89 17.28
N TRP A 191 -3.72 11.43 16.71
CA TRP A 191 -2.82 10.46 17.32
C TRP A 191 -1.88 11.14 18.35
N THR A 192 -2.32 11.20 19.62
CA THR A 192 -1.61 11.83 20.77
C THR A 192 -1.19 10.81 21.83
#